data_4968803d21175c145ae78052cf1c0bcf
#
_entry.id   4968803d21175c145ae78052cf1c0bcf
#
_cell.length_a   1.000
_cell.length_b   1.000
_cell.length_c   1.000
_cell.angle_alpha   90.00
_cell.angle_beta   90.00
_cell.angle_gamma   90.00
#
_symmetry.space_group_name_H-M   'P 1'
#
loop_
_entity.id
_entity.type
_entity.pdbx_description
1 polymer ?
#
loop_
_entity_poly.entity_id
_entity_poly.type
_entity_poly.pdbx_seq_one_letter_code
_entity_poly.pdbx_strand_id
1 'polypeptide(L)'
;FLLLNDDDNKVFTIGFRTPSINSTGVAHILEHSVLCGSRKFPSKDPFVELVKGSLNTFLNAMTYPDKTVYPVASVNDKDFQNLCDVYMDAVLYPNVYKEDKIFKQEGWHYELEEESAELTINGIVYNEMKGVFSSVDGMLDRLVTKSLFEGHSYGEESGGDPDFIPE
;
A
#
# COMPACT_ATOMS: atom_id res chain seq x y z
N PHE A 1 8.30 19.26 -7.02
CA PHE A 1 9.73 19.60 -7.16
C PHE A 1 10.27 18.91 -8.40
N LEU A 2 11.22 19.54 -9.10
CA LEU A 2 11.96 18.97 -10.21
C LEU A 2 13.45 19.01 -9.85
N LEU A 3 14.10 17.84 -9.88
CA LEU A 3 15.54 17.70 -9.70
C LEU A 3 16.16 17.29 -11.05
N LEU A 4 17.07 18.10 -11.56
CA LEU A 4 17.83 17.81 -12.79
C LEU A 4 19.20 17.28 -12.39
N ASN A 5 19.62 16.17 -13.00
CA ASN A 5 20.93 15.56 -12.83
C ASN A 5 21.37 14.89 -14.15
N ASP A 6 22.53 14.25 -14.14
CA ASP A 6 23.12 13.59 -15.31
C ASP A 6 22.74 12.09 -15.41
N ASP A 7 21.80 11.60 -14.59
CA ASP A 7 21.30 10.23 -14.64
C ASP A 7 20.20 10.10 -15.71
N ASP A 8 20.30 9.08 -16.56
CA ASP A 8 19.28 8.77 -17.57
C ASP A 8 17.98 8.21 -16.94
N ASN A 9 18.04 7.78 -15.70
CA ASN A 9 16.88 7.22 -15.00
C ASN A 9 15.93 8.32 -14.51
N LYS A 10 14.74 8.36 -15.08
CA LYS A 10 13.71 9.33 -14.72
C LYS A 10 12.88 8.76 -13.56
N VAL A 11 12.70 9.57 -12.54
CA VAL A 11 11.92 9.19 -11.35
C VAL A 11 10.72 10.12 -11.20
N PHE A 12 9.55 9.55 -11.02
CA PHE A 12 8.35 10.25 -10.62
C PHE A 12 7.86 9.69 -9.28
N THR A 13 7.47 10.57 -8.37
CA THR A 13 6.86 10.16 -7.11
C THR A 13 5.69 11.08 -6.78
N ILE A 14 4.54 10.50 -6.49
CA ILE A 14 3.43 11.20 -5.87
C ILE A 14 3.34 10.76 -4.40
N GLY A 15 3.25 11.73 -3.49
CA GLY A 15 3.20 11.46 -2.06
C GLY A 15 2.08 12.22 -1.37
N PHE A 16 1.49 11.59 -0.36
CA PHE A 16 0.44 12.14 0.47
C PHE A 16 0.89 12.14 1.94
N ARG A 17 0.51 13.16 2.67
CA ARG A 17 0.69 13.18 4.12
C ARG A 17 -0.43 12.37 4.76
N THR A 18 -0.06 11.22 5.33
CA THR A 18 -0.97 10.25 5.96
C THR A 18 -0.50 9.89 7.37
N PRO A 19 -0.52 10.84 8.32
CA PRO A 19 -0.09 10.53 9.69
C PRO A 19 -1.01 9.48 10.30
N SER A 20 -0.42 8.41 10.83
CA SER A 20 -1.16 7.35 11.53
C SER A 20 -1.72 7.90 12.83
N ILE A 21 -3.02 7.73 13.04
CA ILE A 21 -3.74 8.16 14.25
C ILE A 21 -4.08 6.98 15.17
N ASN A 22 -3.96 5.78 14.64
CA ASN A 22 -4.15 4.50 15.33
C ASN A 22 -3.43 3.40 14.54
N SER A 23 -3.46 2.18 15.04
CA SER A 23 -2.80 1.01 14.45
C SER A 23 -3.73 0.15 13.57
N THR A 24 -4.81 0.71 12.99
CA THR A 24 -5.74 -0.02 12.11
C THR A 24 -5.21 -0.21 10.67
N GLY A 25 -4.09 0.42 10.31
CA GLY A 25 -3.48 0.25 9.00
C GLY A 25 -4.25 0.85 7.81
N VAL A 26 -5.17 1.78 8.04
CA VAL A 26 -6.02 2.38 6.98
C VAL A 26 -5.19 2.94 5.82
N ALA A 27 -4.06 3.61 6.11
CA ALA A 27 -3.20 4.16 5.07
C ALA A 27 -2.56 3.07 4.21
N HIS A 28 -2.16 1.95 4.81
CA HIS A 28 -1.57 0.78 4.12
C HIS A 28 -2.63 0.06 3.27
N ILE A 29 -3.82 -0.17 3.83
CA ILE A 29 -4.93 -0.77 3.07
C ILE A 29 -5.31 0.10 1.87
N LEU A 30 -5.34 1.42 2.03
CA LEU A 30 -5.57 2.35 0.92
C LEU A 30 -4.44 2.35 -0.10
N GLU A 31 -3.18 2.22 0.36
CA GLU A 31 -2.03 2.10 -0.53
C GLU A 31 -2.20 0.93 -1.51
N HIS A 32 -2.54 -0.26 -1.02
CA HIS A 32 -2.85 -1.42 -1.84
C HIS A 32 -4.09 -1.19 -2.72
N SER A 33 -5.18 -0.74 -2.10
CA SER A 33 -6.50 -0.63 -2.75
C SER A 33 -6.52 0.34 -3.94
N VAL A 34 -5.77 1.44 -3.89
CA VAL A 34 -5.75 2.41 -5.01
C VAL A 34 -5.05 1.86 -6.25
N LEU A 35 -4.19 0.85 -6.10
CA LEU A 35 -3.50 0.19 -7.20
C LEU A 35 -4.32 -0.95 -7.84
N CYS A 36 -5.51 -1.27 -7.30
CA CYS A 36 -6.41 -2.32 -7.80
C CYS A 36 -7.42 -1.82 -8.85
N GLY A 37 -6.95 -0.99 -9.78
CA GLY A 37 -7.75 -0.45 -10.87
C GLY A 37 -8.22 0.99 -10.65
N SER A 38 -8.36 1.70 -11.77
CA SER A 38 -8.69 3.12 -11.79
C SER A 38 -9.63 3.46 -12.93
N ARG A 39 -9.99 4.74 -13.03
CA ARG A 39 -10.91 5.26 -14.04
C ARG A 39 -10.47 4.93 -15.47
N LYS A 40 -9.18 5.14 -15.81
CA LYS A 40 -8.62 4.86 -17.14
C LYS A 40 -8.15 3.42 -17.30
N PHE A 41 -7.73 2.80 -16.21
CA PHE A 41 -7.13 1.48 -16.17
C PHE A 41 -7.96 0.56 -15.25
N PRO A 42 -9.13 0.08 -15.74
CA PRO A 42 -10.08 -0.64 -14.91
C PRO A 42 -9.75 -2.13 -14.73
N SER A 43 -8.56 -2.57 -15.15
CA SER A 43 -8.15 -3.98 -14.92
C SER A 43 -8.09 -4.27 -13.42
N LYS A 44 -8.23 -5.56 -13.08
CA LYS A 44 -8.25 -6.00 -11.68
C LYS A 44 -6.92 -5.69 -10.96
N ASP A 45 -5.81 -5.76 -11.71
CA ASP A 45 -4.47 -5.64 -11.15
C ASP A 45 -3.51 -4.97 -12.16
N PRO A 46 -3.70 -3.66 -12.42
CA PRO A 46 -2.83 -2.92 -13.33
C PRO A 46 -1.38 -2.85 -12.83
N PHE A 47 -1.15 -2.92 -11.51
CA PHE A 47 0.18 -2.94 -10.92
C PHE A 47 0.98 -4.18 -11.36
N VAL A 48 0.40 -5.37 -11.26
CA VAL A 48 1.05 -6.62 -11.71
C VAL A 48 1.28 -6.61 -13.23
N GLU A 49 0.37 -6.03 -13.99
CA GLU A 49 0.56 -5.86 -15.44
C GLU A 49 1.75 -4.96 -15.75
N LEU A 50 1.92 -3.85 -15.01
CA LEU A 50 3.08 -2.98 -15.14
C LEU A 50 4.38 -3.65 -14.73
N VAL A 51 4.41 -4.36 -13.61
CA VAL A 51 5.61 -5.12 -13.16
C VAL A 51 6.09 -6.08 -14.24
N LYS A 52 5.15 -6.74 -14.94
CA LYS A 52 5.47 -7.75 -15.95
C LYS A 52 5.73 -7.17 -17.35
N GLY A 53 5.12 -6.04 -17.68
CA GLY A 53 5.04 -5.53 -19.05
C GLY A 53 5.79 -4.25 -19.32
N SER A 54 6.20 -3.49 -18.31
CA SER A 54 6.93 -2.23 -18.47
C SER A 54 8.45 -2.42 -18.42
N LEU A 55 9.18 -1.39 -18.88
CA LEU A 55 10.64 -1.29 -18.80
C LEU A 55 11.08 -0.54 -17.53
N ASN A 56 10.27 -0.61 -16.49
CA ASN A 56 10.55 0.08 -15.24
C ASN A 56 11.89 -0.35 -14.64
N THR A 57 12.60 0.60 -14.05
CA THR A 57 13.79 0.36 -13.23
C THR A 57 13.43 0.33 -11.74
N PHE A 58 12.30 0.94 -11.38
CA PHE A 58 11.71 0.89 -10.05
C PHE A 58 10.20 1.11 -10.11
N LEU A 59 9.47 0.33 -9.36
CA LEU A 59 8.01 0.40 -9.26
C LEU A 59 7.61 -0.08 -7.87
N ASN A 60 6.98 0.80 -7.08
CA ASN A 60 6.58 0.45 -5.72
C ASN A 60 5.47 1.38 -5.21
N ALA A 61 4.93 1.04 -4.05
CA ALA A 61 4.17 1.90 -3.16
C ALA A 61 4.66 1.65 -1.73
N MET A 62 4.63 2.65 -0.88
CA MET A 62 5.18 2.55 0.48
C MET A 62 4.39 3.42 1.44
N THR A 63 3.94 2.82 2.54
CA THR A 63 3.32 3.52 3.67
C THR A 63 4.30 3.64 4.82
N TYR A 64 4.46 4.86 5.30
CA TYR A 64 5.26 5.25 6.45
C TYR A 64 4.37 5.82 7.55
N PRO A 65 4.87 6.03 8.77
CA PRO A 65 4.07 6.57 9.87
C PRO A 65 3.43 7.93 9.62
N ASP A 66 3.96 8.72 8.68
CA ASP A 66 3.53 10.10 8.41
C ASP A 66 3.17 10.39 6.95
N LYS A 67 3.44 9.45 6.04
CA LYS A 67 3.21 9.62 4.60
C LYS A 67 3.01 8.30 3.87
N THR A 68 2.37 8.38 2.71
CA THR A 68 2.29 7.28 1.72
C THR A 68 2.81 7.79 0.39
N VAL A 69 3.70 7.05 -0.25
CA VAL A 69 4.37 7.46 -1.49
C VAL A 69 4.27 6.38 -2.57
N TYR A 70 4.15 6.81 -3.81
CA TYR A 70 3.99 5.97 -4.99
C TYR A 70 5.08 6.33 -6.02
N PRO A 71 6.29 5.78 -5.86
CA PRO A 71 7.42 6.04 -6.74
C PRO A 71 7.45 5.11 -7.95
N VAL A 72 7.80 5.66 -9.10
CA VAL A 72 8.11 4.91 -10.33
C VAL A 72 9.35 5.48 -11.00
N ALA A 73 10.10 4.62 -11.68
CA ALA A 73 11.25 5.04 -12.45
C ALA A 73 11.43 4.21 -13.73
N SER A 74 11.94 4.85 -14.77
CA SER A 74 12.33 4.21 -16.03
C SER A 74 13.37 5.03 -16.77
N VAL A 75 14.30 4.37 -17.45
CA VAL A 75 15.23 5.02 -18.40
C VAL A 75 14.55 5.29 -19.74
N ASN A 76 13.48 4.58 -20.08
CA ASN A 76 12.75 4.74 -21.33
C ASN A 76 11.69 5.84 -21.20
N ASP A 77 11.75 6.87 -22.04
CA ASP A 77 10.85 8.04 -21.98
C ASP A 77 9.38 7.67 -22.15
N LYS A 78 9.07 6.76 -23.08
CA LYS A 78 7.69 6.38 -23.33
C LYS A 78 7.11 5.55 -22.21
N ASP A 79 7.91 4.63 -21.68
CA ASP A 79 7.54 3.83 -20.53
C ASP A 79 7.33 4.70 -19.28
N PHE A 80 8.26 5.62 -19.03
CA PHE A 80 8.15 6.59 -17.93
C PHE A 80 6.84 7.40 -17.98
N GLN A 81 6.48 7.91 -19.19
CA GLN A 81 5.21 8.62 -19.36
C GLN A 81 3.99 7.73 -19.09
N ASN A 82 4.02 6.47 -19.52
CA ASN A 82 2.96 5.52 -19.26
C ASN A 82 2.83 5.21 -17.75
N LEU A 83 3.97 4.99 -17.07
CA LEU A 83 4.00 4.78 -15.61
C LEU A 83 3.40 5.97 -14.85
N CYS A 84 3.79 7.19 -15.23
CA CYS A 84 3.23 8.41 -14.64
C CYS A 84 1.71 8.49 -14.84
N ASP A 85 1.20 8.22 -16.04
CA ASP A 85 -0.25 8.29 -16.33
C ASP A 85 -1.02 7.22 -15.53
N VAL A 86 -0.51 6.00 -15.45
CA VAL A 86 -1.16 4.92 -14.67
C VAL A 86 -1.17 5.27 -13.19
N TYR A 87 -0.04 5.67 -12.61
CA TYR A 87 0.03 5.99 -11.18
C TYR A 87 -0.78 7.21 -10.80
N MET A 88 -0.76 8.26 -11.62
CA MET A 88 -1.60 9.45 -11.40
C MET A 88 -3.08 9.12 -11.43
N ASP A 89 -3.54 8.32 -12.41
CA ASP A 89 -4.95 7.94 -12.48
C ASP A 89 -5.35 6.98 -11.34
N ALA A 90 -4.45 6.06 -10.96
CA ALA A 90 -4.68 5.13 -9.85
C ALA A 90 -4.90 5.88 -8.52
N VAL A 91 -3.99 6.77 -8.15
CA VAL A 91 -4.07 7.45 -6.83
C VAL A 91 -5.11 8.57 -6.79
N LEU A 92 -5.47 9.19 -7.93
CA LEU A 92 -6.45 10.30 -7.97
C LEU A 92 -7.88 9.84 -8.31
N TYR A 93 -8.04 8.71 -8.99
CA TYR A 93 -9.33 8.19 -9.43
C TYR A 93 -9.47 6.67 -9.26
N PRO A 94 -9.18 6.14 -8.06
CA PRO A 94 -9.19 4.70 -7.82
C PRO A 94 -10.61 4.11 -7.84
N ASN A 95 -10.71 2.85 -8.22
CA ASN A 95 -11.98 2.14 -8.25
C ASN A 95 -12.46 1.69 -6.87
N VAL A 96 -11.64 1.70 -5.84
CA VAL A 96 -12.03 1.32 -4.47
C VAL A 96 -13.25 2.09 -3.95
N TYR A 97 -13.45 3.34 -4.38
CA TYR A 97 -14.65 4.13 -4.05
C TYR A 97 -15.95 3.63 -4.68
N LYS A 98 -15.87 2.74 -5.65
CA LYS A 98 -17.02 2.20 -6.40
C LYS A 98 -17.23 0.71 -6.16
N GLU A 99 -16.20 0.01 -5.71
CA GLU A 99 -16.15 -1.44 -5.64
C GLU A 99 -15.64 -1.91 -4.27
N ASP A 100 -16.54 -2.11 -3.31
CA ASP A 100 -16.25 -2.57 -1.94
C ASP A 100 -15.40 -3.85 -1.91
N LYS A 101 -15.50 -4.68 -2.95
CA LYS A 101 -14.72 -5.93 -3.04
C LYS A 101 -13.21 -5.69 -3.05
N ILE A 102 -12.75 -4.52 -3.54
CA ILE A 102 -11.33 -4.16 -3.55
C ILE A 102 -10.85 -4.02 -2.09
N PHE A 103 -11.57 -3.25 -1.27
CA PHE A 103 -11.24 -3.12 0.15
C PHE A 103 -11.28 -4.47 0.87
N LYS A 104 -12.29 -5.31 0.60
CA LYS A 104 -12.42 -6.63 1.23
C LYS A 104 -11.29 -7.57 0.84
N GLN A 105 -10.79 -7.46 -0.40
CA GLN A 105 -9.65 -8.25 -0.87
C GLN A 105 -8.33 -7.75 -0.26
N GLU A 106 -8.07 -6.44 -0.34
CA GLU A 106 -6.81 -5.86 0.07
C GLU A 106 -6.70 -5.69 1.59
N GLY A 107 -7.74 -5.20 2.24
CA GLY A 107 -7.77 -4.98 3.69
C GLY A 107 -8.03 -6.27 4.46
N TRP A 108 -9.33 -6.52 4.69
CA TRP A 108 -9.78 -7.71 5.40
C TRP A 108 -11.26 -8.00 5.15
N HIS A 109 -11.65 -9.25 5.38
CA HIS A 109 -13.04 -9.72 5.38
C HIS A 109 -13.18 -10.97 6.23
N TYR A 110 -14.41 -11.26 6.65
CA TYR A 110 -14.72 -12.56 7.24
C TYR A 110 -14.79 -13.63 6.17
N GLU A 111 -14.16 -14.77 6.42
CA GLU A 111 -14.15 -15.92 5.54
C GLU A 111 -14.68 -17.16 6.27
N LEU A 112 -15.54 -17.90 5.59
CA LEU A 112 -16.08 -19.16 6.02
C LEU A 112 -15.89 -20.19 4.89
N GLU A 113 -14.91 -21.06 5.02
CA GLU A 113 -14.60 -22.05 3.98
C GLU A 113 -15.73 -23.09 3.78
N GLU A 114 -16.34 -23.54 4.89
CA GLU A 114 -17.46 -24.49 4.92
C GLU A 114 -18.44 -24.11 6.03
N GLU A 115 -19.72 -24.53 5.92
CA GLU A 115 -20.76 -24.23 6.93
C GLU A 115 -20.40 -24.68 8.37
N SER A 116 -19.55 -25.69 8.50
CA SER A 116 -19.07 -26.23 9.78
C SER A 116 -17.73 -25.67 10.24
N ALA A 117 -17.09 -24.84 9.43
CA ALA A 117 -15.78 -24.28 9.74
C ALA A 117 -15.88 -23.11 10.73
N GLU A 118 -14.77 -22.79 11.36
CA GLU A 118 -14.63 -21.60 12.19
C GLU A 118 -14.56 -20.35 11.29
N LEU A 119 -15.26 -19.29 11.71
CA LEU A 119 -15.18 -18.01 11.03
C LEU A 119 -13.79 -17.41 11.19
N THR A 120 -13.12 -17.13 10.10
CA THR A 120 -11.77 -16.55 10.08
C THR A 120 -11.76 -15.16 9.47
N ILE A 121 -10.65 -14.44 9.66
CA ILE A 121 -10.38 -13.17 9.01
C ILE A 121 -9.29 -13.39 7.97
N ASN A 122 -9.54 -12.92 6.76
CA ASN A 122 -8.63 -13.01 5.63
C ASN A 122 -8.54 -11.64 4.92
N GLY A 123 -7.42 -11.38 4.26
CA GLY A 123 -7.15 -10.15 3.50
C GLY A 123 -5.66 -10.02 3.22
N ILE A 124 -5.30 -9.34 2.14
CA ILE A 124 -3.90 -9.26 1.73
C ILE A 124 -3.07 -8.53 2.78
N VAL A 125 -3.42 -7.30 3.15
CA VAL A 125 -2.71 -6.52 4.18
C VAL A 125 -2.79 -7.20 5.54
N TYR A 126 -3.96 -7.73 5.92
CA TYR A 126 -4.12 -8.46 7.18
C TYR A 126 -3.14 -9.64 7.29
N ASN A 127 -3.05 -10.47 6.24
CA ASN A 127 -2.16 -11.63 6.23
C ASN A 127 -0.69 -11.23 6.15
N GLU A 128 -0.36 -10.18 5.39
CA GLU A 128 0.98 -9.62 5.35
C GLU A 128 1.44 -9.19 6.75
N MET A 129 0.61 -8.42 7.44
CA MET A 129 0.95 -7.92 8.78
C MET A 129 1.02 -9.04 9.81
N LYS A 130 0.19 -10.08 9.72
CA LYS A 130 0.38 -11.29 10.54
C LYS A 130 1.77 -11.91 10.34
N GLY A 131 2.24 -11.96 9.08
CA GLY A 131 3.60 -12.42 8.77
C GLY A 131 4.67 -11.51 9.39
N VAL A 132 4.51 -10.20 9.26
CA VAL A 132 5.44 -9.19 9.83
C VAL A 132 5.50 -9.29 11.35
N PHE A 133 4.38 -9.51 12.04
CA PHE A 133 4.28 -9.67 13.49
C PHE A 133 4.78 -11.03 14.00
N SER A 134 5.09 -11.98 13.15
CA SER A 134 5.70 -13.26 13.54
C SER A 134 7.20 -13.15 13.89
N SER A 135 7.85 -12.03 13.54
CA SER A 135 9.28 -11.78 13.82
C SER A 135 9.47 -11.26 15.24
N VAL A 136 10.26 -11.96 16.04
CA VAL A 136 10.60 -11.55 17.43
C VAL A 136 11.35 -10.21 17.44
N ASP A 137 12.33 -10.05 16.57
CA ASP A 137 13.11 -8.81 16.47
C ASP A 137 12.23 -7.64 16.00
N GLY A 138 11.33 -7.89 15.04
CA GLY A 138 10.36 -6.90 14.59
C GLY A 138 9.38 -6.49 15.70
N MET A 139 8.93 -7.42 16.53
CA MET A 139 8.09 -7.12 17.70
C MET A 139 8.82 -6.28 18.74
N LEU A 140 10.09 -6.60 19.00
CA LEU A 140 10.90 -5.80 19.94
C LEU A 140 11.07 -4.36 19.44
N ASP A 141 11.42 -4.16 18.18
CA ASP A 141 11.58 -2.83 17.57
C ASP A 141 10.27 -2.00 17.68
N ARG A 142 9.11 -2.62 17.39
CA ARG A 142 7.80 -1.99 17.55
C ARG A 142 7.51 -1.57 18.98
N LEU A 143 7.76 -2.44 19.95
CA LEU A 143 7.53 -2.14 21.37
C LEU A 143 8.44 -0.98 21.85
N VAL A 144 9.68 -0.97 21.43
CA VAL A 144 10.62 0.13 21.72
C VAL A 144 10.13 1.42 21.09
N THR A 145 9.79 1.40 19.81
CA THR A 145 9.30 2.58 19.07
C THR A 145 8.01 3.13 19.70
N LYS A 146 7.06 2.26 20.01
CA LYS A 146 5.80 2.64 20.69
C LYS A 146 6.06 3.31 22.06
N SER A 147 7.02 2.79 22.83
CA SER A 147 7.36 3.35 24.14
C SER A 147 8.06 4.71 24.04
N LEU A 148 8.85 4.94 22.99
CA LEU A 148 9.56 6.19 22.75
C LEU A 148 8.67 7.30 22.17
N PHE A 149 7.64 6.94 21.42
CA PHE A 149 6.78 7.87 20.69
C PHE A 149 5.31 7.74 21.09
N GLU A 150 5.02 7.48 22.37
CA GLU A 150 3.67 7.39 22.89
C GLU A 150 2.84 8.65 22.56
N GLY A 151 1.65 8.43 21.98
CA GLY A 151 0.75 9.51 21.56
C GLY A 151 1.16 10.27 20.30
N HIS A 152 2.16 9.77 19.58
CA HIS A 152 2.62 10.31 18.30
C HIS A 152 2.43 9.31 17.17
N SER A 153 2.24 9.77 15.93
CA SER A 153 2.05 8.89 14.74
C SER A 153 3.19 7.89 14.54
N TYR A 154 4.40 8.19 14.99
CA TYR A 154 5.54 7.26 14.98
C TYR A 154 5.44 6.13 16.02
N GLY A 155 4.59 6.28 17.02
CA GLY A 155 4.30 5.22 18.01
C GLY A 155 3.16 4.29 17.58
N GLU A 156 2.45 4.63 16.51
CA GLU A 156 1.41 3.78 15.91
C GLU A 156 2.00 2.87 14.82
N GLU A 157 1.38 1.69 14.65
CA GLU A 157 1.76 0.78 13.56
C GLU A 157 1.09 1.20 12.25
N SER A 158 1.83 1.93 11.40
CA SER A 158 1.29 2.47 10.14
C SER A 158 0.90 1.38 9.14
N GLY A 159 1.55 0.21 9.20
CA GLY A 159 1.20 -0.96 8.41
C GLY A 159 -0.09 -1.65 8.86
N GLY A 160 -0.48 -1.41 10.10
CA GLY A 160 -1.62 -2.03 10.76
C GLY A 160 -1.20 -3.19 11.68
N ASP A 161 -1.70 -3.15 12.89
CA ASP A 161 -1.56 -4.26 13.84
C ASP A 161 -2.71 -5.26 13.57
N PRO A 162 -2.44 -6.56 13.38
CA PRO A 162 -3.47 -7.56 13.11
C PRO A 162 -4.62 -7.60 14.11
N ASP A 163 -4.37 -7.21 15.37
CA ASP A 163 -5.39 -7.15 16.40
C ASP A 163 -6.32 -5.94 16.25
N PHE A 164 -5.90 -4.89 15.52
CA PHE A 164 -6.65 -3.65 15.31
C PHE A 164 -7.13 -3.43 13.87
N ILE A 165 -6.53 -4.10 12.88
CA ILE A 165 -6.95 -3.99 11.47
C ILE A 165 -8.46 -4.25 11.28
N PRO A 166 -9.11 -5.21 11.98
CA PRO A 166 -10.54 -5.47 11.82
C PRO A 166 -11.49 -4.50 12.53
N GLU A 167 -10.98 -3.46 13.18
CA GLU A 167 -11.80 -2.41 13.83
C GLU A 167 -12.23 -1.30 12.85
#